data_6d5686f2148a7491b80ef79427ea4ca3
#
_entry.id   6d5686f2148a7491b80ef79427ea4ca3
#
_cell.length_a   1.000
_cell.length_b   1.000
_cell.length_c   1.000
_cell.angle_alpha   90.00
_cell.angle_beta   90.00
_cell.angle_gamma   90.00
#
_symmetry.space_group_name_H-M   'P 1'
#
loop_
_entity.id
_entity.type
_entity.pdbx_description
1 polymer ?
#
loop_
_entity_poly.entity_id
_entity_poly.type
_entity_poly.pdbx_seq_one_letter_code
_entity_poly.pdbx_strand_id
1 'polypeptide(L)'
;MVNTHVTNNGVLSEPNYAGNIIINLASLPDFLRKPILKKRMIEFFSMSEPDKSEIVNNALDAGPTIPFPNFSKLFKTWLEVLCTVPKENRDSMFSIYIKHIINS
;
A
#
# COMPACT_ATOMS: atom_id res chain seq x y z
N MET A 1 6.71 9.03 24.21
CA MET A 1 6.34 9.27 23.81
C MET A 1 6.33 9.44 23.02
N VAL A 2 6.33 9.24 23.12
CA VAL A 2 6.08 9.47 22.48
C VAL A 2 5.86 9.73 21.64
N ASN A 3 5.55 9.82 21.54
CA ASN A 3 5.15 10.09 20.75
C ASN A 3 5.23 10.77 19.97
N THR A 4 5.53 10.93 20.00
CA THR A 4 5.64 11.75 19.48
C THR A 4 5.81 11.78 18.26
N HIS A 5 6.09 11.36 17.81
CA HIS A 5 6.25 11.39 16.68
C HIS A 5 5.27 11.37 15.91
N VAL A 6 4.75 11.10 16.23
CA VAL A 6 3.73 10.93 15.74
C VAL A 6 3.21 12.00 15.09
N THR A 7 3.44 12.86 15.31
CA THR A 7 2.96 13.85 14.83
C THR A 7 3.23 14.10 13.56
N ASN A 8 3.08 14.97 13.04
CA ASN A 8 3.41 15.47 11.86
C ASN A 8 3.41 14.42 10.88
N ASN A 9 4.38 13.74 10.70
CA ASN A 9 4.43 12.74 9.74
C ASN A 9 4.23 11.49 10.39
N GLY A 10 3.52 11.44 11.43
CA GLY A 10 3.39 10.31 12.26
C GLY A 10 3.05 9.03 11.57
N VAL A 11 2.22 9.11 10.52
CA VAL A 11 1.82 7.88 9.85
C VAL A 11 2.98 7.14 9.23
N LEU A 12 3.93 7.85 8.62
CA LEU A 12 5.07 7.19 8.00
C LEU A 12 6.14 6.81 8.99
N SER A 13 6.09 7.34 10.21
CA SER A 13 7.08 6.98 11.23
C SER A 13 6.67 5.76 12.03
N GLU A 14 5.45 5.25 11.84
CA GLU A 14 5.03 4.02 12.50
C GLU A 14 5.61 2.81 11.78
N PRO A 15 6.16 1.85 12.52
CA PRO A 15 6.65 0.62 11.89
C PRO A 15 5.51 -0.09 11.17
N ASN A 16 5.76 -0.55 9.96
CA ASN A 16 4.80 -1.33 9.18
C ASN A 16 3.48 -0.60 8.94
N TYR A 17 3.52 0.72 8.83
CA TYR A 17 2.31 1.50 8.58
C TYR A 17 1.52 0.93 7.39
N ALA A 18 2.18 0.78 6.23
CA ALA A 18 1.50 0.28 5.04
C ALA A 18 1.06 -1.17 5.21
N GLY A 19 1.87 -1.98 5.90
CA GLY A 19 1.51 -3.37 6.16
C GLY A 19 0.24 -3.48 6.98
N ASN A 20 0.11 -2.66 8.02
CA ASN A 20 -1.09 -2.65 8.85
C ASN A 20 -2.32 -2.23 8.06
N ILE A 21 -2.18 -1.23 7.20
CA ILE A 21 -3.29 -0.80 6.35
C ILE A 21 -3.73 -1.94 5.43
N ILE A 22 -2.79 -2.63 4.83
CA ILE A 22 -3.09 -3.70 3.90
C ILE A 22 -3.82 -4.84 4.59
N ILE A 23 -3.37 -5.23 5.79
CA ILE A 23 -4.01 -6.28 6.55
C ILE A 23 -5.45 -5.89 6.88
N ASN A 24 -5.66 -4.65 7.30
CA ASN A 24 -7.01 -4.17 7.62
C ASN A 24 -7.89 -4.11 6.39
N LEU A 25 -7.36 -3.62 5.27
CA LEU A 25 -8.13 -3.54 4.03
C LEU A 25 -8.57 -4.91 3.55
N ALA A 26 -7.73 -5.92 3.74
CA ALA A 26 -8.04 -7.26 3.26
C ALA A 26 -9.28 -7.85 3.94
N SER A 27 -9.60 -7.38 5.15
CA SER A 27 -10.74 -7.89 5.90
C SER A 27 -11.99 -7.01 5.78
N LEU A 28 -11.91 -5.89 5.07
CA LEU A 28 -13.06 -5.00 4.94
C LEU A 28 -14.06 -5.52 3.90
N PRO A 29 -15.34 -5.12 4.02
CA PRO A 29 -16.30 -5.38 2.95
C PRO A 29 -15.87 -4.71 1.65
N ASP A 30 -16.28 -5.29 0.51
CA ASP A 30 -15.85 -4.80 -0.80
C ASP A 30 -16.18 -3.34 -1.03
N PHE A 31 -17.37 -2.89 -0.61
CA PHE A 31 -17.78 -1.52 -0.88
C PHE A 31 -16.96 -0.48 -0.11
N LEU A 32 -16.29 -0.90 0.96
CA LEU A 32 -15.40 -0.02 1.71
C LEU A 32 -13.96 -0.10 1.23
N ARG A 33 -13.55 -1.31 0.79
CA ARG A 33 -12.16 -1.54 0.42
C ARG A 33 -11.71 -0.69 -0.75
N LYS A 34 -12.52 -0.62 -1.80
CA LYS A 34 -12.11 0.06 -3.02
C LYS A 34 -11.88 1.56 -2.84
N PRO A 35 -12.83 2.32 -2.25
CA PRO A 35 -12.61 3.76 -2.08
C PRO A 35 -11.44 4.08 -1.13
N ILE A 36 -11.26 3.27 -0.08
CA ILE A 36 -10.16 3.50 0.84
C ILE A 36 -8.83 3.21 0.14
N LEU A 37 -8.75 2.11 -0.58
CA LEU A 37 -7.52 1.75 -1.30
C LEU A 37 -7.18 2.80 -2.35
N LYS A 38 -8.18 3.32 -3.05
CA LYS A 38 -7.95 4.36 -4.04
C LYS A 38 -7.36 5.61 -3.40
N LYS A 39 -7.90 6.01 -2.25
CA LYS A 39 -7.39 7.17 -1.54
C LYS A 39 -5.92 6.97 -1.15
N ARG A 40 -5.60 5.79 -0.63
CA ARG A 40 -4.22 5.50 -0.24
C ARG A 40 -3.29 5.46 -1.44
N MET A 41 -3.77 4.94 -2.57
CA MET A 41 -2.97 4.89 -3.78
C MET A 41 -2.65 6.29 -4.30
N ILE A 42 -3.63 7.21 -4.25
CA ILE A 42 -3.41 8.58 -4.66
C ILE A 42 -2.37 9.25 -3.76
N GLU A 43 -2.48 9.02 -2.45
CA GLU A 43 -1.48 9.55 -1.50
C GLU A 43 -0.09 9.02 -1.82
N PHE A 44 -0.01 7.73 -2.18
CA PHE A 44 1.25 7.10 -2.53
C PHE A 44 1.94 7.83 -3.68
N PHE A 45 1.20 8.20 -4.72
CA PHE A 45 1.80 8.85 -5.89
C PHE A 45 2.36 10.24 -5.59
N SER A 46 1.94 10.86 -4.50
CA SER A 46 2.47 12.18 -4.12
C SER A 46 3.66 12.11 -3.17
N MET A 47 4.07 10.91 -2.80
CA MET A 47 5.19 10.74 -1.86
C MET A 47 6.54 10.82 -2.55
N SER A 48 7.59 11.04 -1.73
CA SER A 48 8.97 10.99 -2.22
C SER A 48 9.35 9.56 -2.59
N GLU A 49 10.41 9.41 -3.36
CA GLU A 49 10.86 8.06 -3.74
C GLU A 49 11.24 7.19 -2.55
N PRO A 50 11.96 7.69 -1.54
CA PRO A 50 12.24 6.87 -0.36
C PRO A 50 10.99 6.41 0.36
N ASP A 51 9.98 7.28 0.49
CA ASP A 51 8.73 6.93 1.16
C ASP A 51 7.97 5.88 0.36
N LYS A 52 7.93 6.02 -0.97
CA LYS A 52 7.29 5.02 -1.82
C LYS A 52 7.94 3.65 -1.66
N SER A 53 9.28 3.64 -1.64
CA SER A 53 10.02 2.38 -1.49
C SER A 53 9.72 1.72 -0.16
N GLU A 54 9.63 2.49 0.91
CA GLU A 54 9.33 1.95 2.22
C GLU A 54 7.92 1.34 2.25
N ILE A 55 6.94 2.01 1.65
CA ILE A 55 5.57 1.50 1.61
C ILE A 55 5.50 0.20 0.82
N VAL A 56 6.15 0.14 -0.35
CA VAL A 56 6.17 -1.08 -1.14
C VAL A 56 6.82 -2.23 -0.38
N ASN A 57 7.92 -1.94 0.31
CA ASN A 57 8.61 -2.96 1.09
C ASN A 57 7.72 -3.51 2.20
N ASN A 58 7.03 -2.61 2.92
CA ASN A 58 6.10 -3.03 3.97
C ASN A 58 4.94 -3.86 3.41
N ALA A 59 4.44 -3.48 2.23
CA ALA A 59 3.35 -4.22 1.60
C ALA A 59 3.79 -5.62 1.20
N LEU A 60 4.99 -5.75 0.67
CA LEU A 60 5.52 -7.06 0.26
C LEU A 60 5.75 -7.95 1.48
N ASP A 61 6.15 -7.37 2.61
CA ASP A 61 6.31 -8.15 3.83
C ASP A 61 4.98 -8.59 4.43
N ALA A 62 3.96 -7.75 4.32
CA ALA A 62 2.65 -8.04 4.92
C ALA A 62 1.83 -9.04 4.09
N GLY A 63 1.98 -9.00 2.77
CA GLY A 63 1.16 -9.82 1.88
C GLY A 63 1.12 -11.29 2.28
N PRO A 64 2.28 -11.94 2.47
CA PRO A 64 2.28 -13.37 2.82
C PRO A 64 1.65 -13.70 4.16
N THR A 65 1.43 -12.72 5.02
CA THR A 65 0.82 -12.96 6.33
C THR A 65 -0.70 -12.93 6.27
N ILE A 66 -1.29 -12.53 5.14
CA ILE A 66 -2.73 -12.40 4.98
C ILE A 66 -3.29 -13.73 4.47
N PRO A 67 -4.38 -14.26 5.06
CA PRO A 67 -5.00 -15.48 4.54
C PRO A 67 -5.31 -15.32 3.05
N PHE A 68 -5.05 -16.37 2.28
CA PHE A 68 -5.17 -16.29 0.82
C PHE A 68 -6.51 -15.76 0.32
N PRO A 69 -7.66 -16.20 0.86
CA PRO A 69 -8.94 -15.65 0.38
C PRO A 69 -9.03 -14.14 0.55
N ASN A 70 -8.52 -13.63 1.67
CA ASN A 70 -8.54 -12.19 1.93
C ASN A 70 -7.54 -11.45 1.04
N PHE A 71 -6.36 -12.02 0.87
CA PHE A 71 -5.35 -11.45 0.00
C PHE A 71 -5.85 -11.37 -1.44
N SER A 72 -6.52 -12.41 -1.90
CA SER A 72 -7.05 -12.46 -3.26
C SER A 72 -8.04 -11.31 -3.51
N LYS A 73 -8.92 -11.04 -2.53
CA LYS A 73 -9.86 -9.93 -2.65
C LYS A 73 -9.15 -8.60 -2.67
N LEU A 74 -8.15 -8.43 -1.83
CA LEU A 74 -7.38 -7.19 -1.79
C LEU A 74 -6.65 -6.98 -3.11
N PHE A 75 -6.02 -8.02 -3.62
CA PHE A 75 -5.25 -7.93 -4.86
C PHE A 75 -6.15 -7.56 -6.04
N LYS A 76 -7.34 -8.17 -6.10
CA LYS A 76 -8.31 -7.85 -7.15
C LYS A 76 -8.70 -6.37 -7.07
N THR A 77 -8.99 -5.87 -5.87
CA THR A 77 -9.34 -4.47 -5.68
C THR A 77 -8.20 -3.56 -6.09
N TRP A 78 -6.97 -3.95 -5.74
CA TRP A 78 -5.78 -3.18 -6.11
C TRP A 78 -5.66 -3.05 -7.63
N LEU A 79 -5.87 -4.14 -8.35
CA LEU A 79 -5.83 -4.10 -9.81
C LEU A 79 -6.95 -3.22 -10.38
N GLU A 80 -8.14 -3.30 -9.81
CA GLU A 80 -9.26 -2.47 -10.25
C GLU A 80 -8.95 -0.99 -10.07
N VAL A 81 -8.37 -0.63 -8.93
CA VAL A 81 -8.03 0.76 -8.66
C VAL A 81 -6.94 1.23 -9.60
N LEU A 82 -5.95 0.38 -9.88
CA LEU A 82 -4.88 0.73 -10.82
C LEU A 82 -5.43 1.05 -12.20
N CYS A 83 -6.52 0.42 -12.60
CA CYS A 83 -7.12 0.71 -13.90
C CYS A 83 -7.75 2.09 -13.97
N THR A 84 -7.94 2.76 -12.83
CA THR A 84 -8.56 4.08 -12.79
C THR A 84 -7.55 5.23 -12.73
N VAL A 85 -6.25 4.92 -12.59
CA VAL A 85 -5.23 5.96 -12.49
C VAL A 85 -4.52 6.12 -13.84
N PRO A 86 -3.86 7.28 -14.08
CA PRO A 86 -3.13 7.49 -15.33
C PRO A 86 -2.07 6.43 -15.58
N LYS A 87 -1.79 6.15 -16.84
CA LYS A 87 -0.84 5.12 -17.23
C LYS A 87 0.54 5.35 -16.60
N GLU A 88 0.99 6.59 -16.54
CA GLU A 88 2.29 6.90 -15.97
C GLU A 88 2.38 6.47 -14.51
N ASN A 89 1.29 6.65 -13.77
CA ASN A 89 1.26 6.26 -12.37
C ASN A 89 1.27 4.75 -12.22
N ARG A 90 0.51 4.04 -13.08
CA ARG A 90 0.53 2.58 -13.07
C ARG A 90 1.92 2.04 -13.34
N ASP A 91 2.56 2.57 -14.39
CA ASP A 91 3.89 2.12 -14.78
C ASP A 91 4.90 2.39 -13.67
N SER A 92 4.80 3.55 -13.02
CA SER A 92 5.67 3.89 -11.90
C SER A 92 5.50 2.90 -10.74
N MET A 93 4.27 2.59 -10.39
CA MET A 93 4.00 1.65 -9.31
C MET A 93 4.52 0.26 -9.62
N PHE A 94 4.25 -0.26 -10.81
CA PHE A 94 4.76 -1.58 -11.20
C PHE A 94 6.28 -1.60 -11.19
N SER A 95 6.91 -0.54 -11.67
CA SER A 95 8.35 -0.44 -11.69
C SER A 95 8.95 -0.55 -10.30
N ILE A 96 8.37 0.13 -9.33
CA ILE A 96 8.85 0.09 -7.95
C ILE A 96 8.69 -1.31 -7.37
N TYR A 97 7.53 -1.94 -7.56
CA TYR A 97 7.31 -3.30 -7.07
C TYR A 97 8.28 -4.29 -7.68
N ILE A 98 8.47 -4.23 -9.00
CA ILE A 98 9.38 -5.13 -9.69
C ILE A 98 10.80 -4.96 -9.17
N LYS A 99 11.24 -3.72 -8.99
CA LYS A 99 12.56 -3.43 -8.48
C LYS A 99 12.79 -4.06 -7.11
N HIS A 100 11.81 -3.94 -6.22
CA HIS A 100 11.93 -4.51 -4.88
C HIS A 100 11.93 -6.04 -4.91
N ILE A 101 11.10 -6.63 -5.76
CA ILE A 101 11.05 -8.08 -5.88
C ILE A 101 12.38 -8.62 -6.41
N ILE A 102 12.94 -7.98 -7.41
CA ILE A 102 14.19 -8.44 -8.02
C ILE A 102 15.36 -8.30 -7.06
N ASN A 103 15.37 -7.25 -6.26
CA ASN A 103 16.48 -6.97 -5.35
C ASN A 103 16.33 -7.59 -3.96
N SER A 104 15.28 -8.30 -3.70
CA SER A 104 15.05 -8.87 -2.37
C SER A 104 15.74 -10.22 -2.18
#